data_8f07c901bb9f4ec90b4f1402395e35b1
#
_entry.id   8f07c901bb9f4ec90b4f1402395e35b1
#
_cell.length_a   1.000
_cell.length_b   1.000
_cell.length_c   1.000
_cell.angle_alpha   90.00
_cell.angle_beta   90.00
_cell.angle_gamma   90.00
#
_symmetry.space_group_name_H-M   'P 1'
#
loop_
_entity.id
_entity.type
_entity.pdbx_description
1 polymer ?
#
loop_
_entity_poly.entity_id
_entity_poly.type
_entity_poly.pdbx_seq_one_letter_code
_entity_poly.pdbx_strand_id
1 'polypeptide(L)'
;MQNSMRDAFMVPLKWNGISLNTTSQKELKQAQSLLLKQKPIVEAYLVDEARDAMVSGDASMAVIYSGDATVAMEENEDLDYVVPKEGSNVWFDCFLIPKTAEHK
;
A
#
# COMPACT_ATOMS: atom_id res chain seq x y z
N MET A 1 2.72 7.50 -0.35
CA MET A 1 2.66 6.32 -1.25
C MET A 1 3.48 5.20 -0.66
N GLN A 2 3.09 3.92 -0.81
CA GLN A 2 3.83 2.79 -0.22
C GLN A 2 5.23 2.63 -0.81
N ASN A 3 6.24 2.46 0.05
CA ASN A 3 7.62 2.12 -0.31
C ASN A 3 7.83 0.59 -0.43
N SER A 4 6.82 -0.08 -0.92
CA SER A 4 6.83 -1.49 -1.29
C SER A 4 6.51 -1.57 -2.76
N MET A 5 7.38 -2.20 -3.54
CA MET A 5 7.21 -2.30 -4.99
C MET A 5 5.87 -2.96 -5.35
N ARG A 6 5.50 -4.04 -4.65
CA ARG A 6 4.26 -4.77 -4.90
C ARG A 6 3.03 -3.92 -4.62
N ASP A 7 3.03 -3.19 -3.51
CA ASP A 7 1.91 -2.34 -3.11
C ASP A 7 1.83 -1.06 -3.95
N ALA A 8 2.97 -0.48 -4.33
CA ALA A 8 2.99 0.64 -5.26
C ALA A 8 2.40 0.27 -6.63
N PHE A 9 2.70 -0.93 -7.14
CA PHE A 9 2.13 -1.43 -8.40
C PHE A 9 0.64 -1.77 -8.31
N MET A 10 0.11 -2.04 -7.12
CA MET A 10 -1.32 -2.27 -6.92
C MET A 10 -2.16 -1.14 -7.49
N VAL A 11 -1.81 0.09 -7.20
CA VAL A 11 -2.59 1.28 -7.60
C VAL A 11 -2.79 1.35 -9.13
N PRO A 12 -1.75 1.38 -9.97
CA PRO A 12 -1.93 1.46 -11.42
C PRO A 12 -2.51 0.18 -12.03
N LEU A 13 -2.26 -0.99 -11.45
CA LEU A 13 -2.85 -2.24 -11.92
C LEU A 13 -4.36 -2.22 -11.70
N LYS A 14 -4.82 -1.86 -10.50
CA LYS A 14 -6.25 -1.74 -10.20
C LYS A 14 -6.93 -0.65 -11.01
N TRP A 15 -6.30 0.49 -11.17
CA TRP A 15 -6.81 1.58 -12.01
C TRP A 15 -7.09 1.13 -13.45
N ASN A 16 -6.26 0.25 -14.00
CA ASN A 16 -6.43 -0.31 -15.34
C ASN A 16 -7.29 -1.59 -15.39
N GLY A 17 -7.88 -2.03 -14.29
CA GLY A 17 -8.64 -3.28 -14.21
C GLY A 17 -7.79 -4.55 -14.41
N ILE A 18 -6.49 -4.46 -14.15
CA ILE A 18 -5.53 -5.56 -14.32
C ILE A 18 -5.39 -6.34 -13.01
N SER A 19 -5.17 -7.66 -13.13
CA SER A 19 -4.91 -8.51 -11.98
C SER A 19 -3.62 -8.10 -11.25
N LEU A 20 -3.66 -8.06 -9.91
CA LEU A 20 -2.48 -7.83 -9.08
C LEU A 20 -1.44 -8.96 -9.17
N ASN A 21 -1.85 -10.12 -9.63
CA ASN A 21 -1.01 -11.29 -9.81
C ASN A 21 -0.53 -11.47 -11.25
N THR A 22 -0.65 -10.42 -12.07
CA THR A 22 -0.15 -10.49 -13.46
C THR A 22 1.35 -10.73 -13.50
N THR A 23 1.78 -11.56 -14.45
CA THR A 23 3.17 -11.78 -14.83
C THR A 23 3.49 -11.22 -16.23
N SER A 24 2.51 -10.58 -16.85
CA SER A 24 2.63 -9.98 -18.17
C SER A 24 3.56 -8.78 -18.17
N GLN A 25 4.69 -8.87 -18.86
CA GLN A 25 5.64 -7.77 -19.01
C GLN A 25 5.00 -6.51 -19.64
N LYS A 26 4.02 -6.68 -20.54
CA LYS A 26 3.30 -5.58 -21.14
C LYS A 26 2.47 -4.82 -20.12
N GLU A 27 1.73 -5.53 -19.27
CA GLU A 27 0.89 -4.95 -18.21
C GLU A 27 1.73 -4.27 -17.13
N LEU A 28 2.82 -4.90 -16.72
CA LEU A 28 3.76 -4.33 -15.76
C LEU A 28 4.41 -3.04 -16.30
N LYS A 29 4.80 -2.98 -17.58
CA LYS A 29 5.31 -1.74 -18.20
C LYS A 29 4.24 -0.65 -18.27
N GLN A 30 2.99 -1.01 -18.53
CA GLN A 30 1.88 -0.06 -18.51
C GLN A 30 1.69 0.52 -17.12
N ALA A 31 1.69 -0.30 -16.07
CA ALA A 31 1.60 0.13 -14.69
C ALA A 31 2.80 1.02 -14.29
N GLN A 32 4.01 0.64 -14.66
CA GLN A 32 5.22 1.44 -14.44
C GLN A 32 5.10 2.84 -15.07
N SER A 33 4.58 2.92 -16.29
CA SER A 33 4.40 4.22 -16.97
C SER A 33 3.46 5.15 -16.20
N LEU A 34 2.42 4.62 -15.57
CA LEU A 34 1.52 5.41 -14.71
C LEU A 34 2.21 5.86 -13.42
N LEU A 35 2.98 4.99 -12.77
CA LEU A 35 3.76 5.36 -11.58
C LEU A 35 4.78 6.45 -11.88
N LEU A 36 5.45 6.39 -13.03
CA LEU A 36 6.38 7.44 -13.47
C LEU A 36 5.68 8.78 -13.71
N LYS A 37 4.45 8.77 -14.23
CA LYS A 37 3.64 9.98 -14.39
C LYS A 37 3.17 10.54 -13.04
N GLN A 38 2.87 9.67 -12.09
CA GLN A 38 2.45 10.04 -10.74
C GLN A 38 3.60 10.58 -9.89
N LYS A 39 4.82 10.09 -10.11
CA LYS A 39 5.99 10.38 -9.28
C LYS A 39 6.19 11.86 -8.93
N PRO A 40 6.02 12.83 -9.86
CA PRO A 40 6.22 14.25 -9.54
C PRO A 40 5.25 14.85 -8.54
N ILE A 41 4.11 14.19 -8.28
CA ILE A 41 3.08 14.63 -7.33
C ILE A 41 3.03 13.78 -6.06
N VAL A 42 3.90 12.79 -5.95
CA VAL A 42 4.04 11.98 -4.73
C VAL A 42 5.02 12.67 -3.81
N GLU A 43 4.56 13.06 -2.65
CA GLU A 43 5.39 13.71 -1.64
C GLU A 43 6.48 12.79 -1.12
N ALA A 44 6.10 11.56 -0.71
CA ALA A 44 7.04 10.59 -0.19
C ALA A 44 6.59 9.14 -0.46
N TYR A 45 7.57 8.24 -0.46
CA TYR A 45 7.36 6.80 -0.42
C TYR A 45 7.73 6.31 0.98
N LEU A 46 6.72 5.89 1.74
CA LEU A 46 6.82 5.53 3.16
C LEU A 46 6.14 4.17 3.40
N VAL A 47 6.43 3.54 4.50
CA VAL A 47 5.70 2.36 5.00
C VAL A 47 5.06 2.74 6.33
N ASP A 48 5.73 2.49 7.44
CA ASP A 48 5.18 2.72 8.78
C ASP A 48 5.03 4.22 9.10
N GLU A 49 5.95 5.04 8.62
CA GLU A 49 5.93 6.51 8.81
C GLU A 49 4.73 7.19 8.13
N ALA A 50 4.05 6.49 7.23
CA ALA A 50 2.85 7.01 6.58
C ALA A 50 1.72 7.28 7.59
N ARG A 51 1.61 6.45 8.64
CA ARG A 51 0.66 6.66 9.73
C ARG A 51 0.93 7.98 10.44
N ASP A 52 2.17 8.20 10.86
CA ASP A 52 2.54 9.38 11.63
C ASP A 52 2.33 10.67 10.82
N ALA A 53 2.65 10.64 9.51
CA ALA A 53 2.39 11.75 8.60
C ALA A 53 0.89 12.08 8.42
N MET A 54 0.02 11.08 8.47
CA MET A 54 -1.43 11.28 8.43
C MET A 54 -1.94 11.85 9.75
N VAL A 55 -1.50 11.30 10.88
CA VAL A 55 -1.92 11.74 12.22
C VAL A 55 -1.50 13.18 12.50
N SER A 56 -0.27 13.56 12.11
CA SER A 56 0.24 14.94 12.27
C SER A 56 -0.40 15.94 11.31
N GLY A 57 -1.05 15.49 10.24
CA GLY A 57 -1.58 16.34 9.18
C GLY A 57 -0.53 16.82 8.17
N ASP A 58 0.69 16.23 8.19
CA ASP A 58 1.74 16.52 7.20
C ASP A 58 1.37 15.99 5.81
N ALA A 59 0.50 14.96 5.75
CA ALA A 59 -0.05 14.44 4.51
C ALA A 59 -1.58 14.45 4.54
N SER A 60 -2.20 14.81 3.42
CA SER A 60 -3.67 14.83 3.29
C SER A 60 -4.25 13.52 2.76
N MET A 61 -3.43 12.65 2.19
CA MET A 61 -3.84 11.36 1.63
C MET A 61 -2.68 10.38 1.59
N ALA A 62 -2.93 9.15 2.00
CA ALA A 62 -1.94 8.08 1.95
C ALA A 62 -2.53 6.77 1.43
N VAL A 63 -1.69 5.96 0.79
CA VAL A 63 -1.93 4.53 0.63
C VAL A 63 -1.33 3.86 1.85
N ILE A 64 -2.15 3.21 2.65
CA ILE A 64 -1.78 2.71 3.98
C ILE A 64 -2.42 1.34 4.22
N TYR A 65 -1.85 0.55 5.09
CA TYR A 65 -2.43 -0.74 5.51
C TYR A 65 -3.62 -0.53 6.45
N SER A 66 -4.59 -1.42 6.40
CA SER A 66 -5.82 -1.30 7.19
C SER A 66 -5.57 -1.25 8.71
N GLY A 67 -4.59 -1.99 9.20
CA GLY A 67 -4.22 -1.95 10.62
C GLY A 67 -3.70 -0.57 11.05
N ASP A 68 -2.76 -0.01 10.28
CA ASP A 68 -2.21 1.32 10.55
C ASP A 68 -3.26 2.42 10.40
N ALA A 69 -4.16 2.26 9.42
CA ALA A 69 -5.27 3.20 9.24
C ALA A 69 -6.22 3.21 10.44
N THR A 70 -6.51 2.03 11.03
CA THR A 70 -7.35 1.95 12.23
C THR A 70 -6.70 2.70 13.40
N VAL A 71 -5.42 2.51 13.64
CA VAL A 71 -4.69 3.22 14.69
C VAL A 71 -4.64 4.72 14.41
N ALA A 72 -4.39 5.12 13.16
CA ALA A 72 -4.37 6.54 12.79
C ALA A 72 -5.71 7.24 13.07
N MET A 73 -6.85 6.58 12.77
CA MET A 73 -8.19 7.10 13.05
C MET A 73 -8.51 7.18 14.56
N GLU A 74 -7.90 6.32 15.39
CA GLU A 74 -8.01 6.42 16.84
C GLU A 74 -7.23 7.63 17.40
N GLU A 75 -6.14 8.01 16.74
CA GLU A 75 -5.28 9.13 17.15
C GLU A 75 -5.74 10.48 16.55
N ASN A 76 -6.43 10.47 15.41
CA ASN A 76 -6.94 11.66 14.74
C ASN A 76 -8.32 11.39 14.10
N GLU A 77 -9.37 11.94 14.72
CA GLU A 77 -10.77 11.74 14.32
C GLU A 77 -11.17 12.40 12.97
N ASP A 78 -10.31 13.26 12.43
CA ASP A 78 -10.52 13.87 11.11
C ASP A 78 -10.12 12.93 9.96
N LEU A 79 -9.54 11.77 10.26
CA LEU A 79 -9.13 10.78 9.28
C LEU A 79 -10.24 9.77 8.98
N ASP A 80 -10.29 9.33 7.73
CA ASP A 80 -11.16 8.22 7.30
C ASP A 80 -10.39 7.25 6.41
N TYR A 81 -10.82 5.99 6.38
CA TYR A 81 -10.20 4.92 5.60
C TYR A 81 -11.18 4.30 4.63
N VAL A 82 -10.84 4.30 3.36
CA VAL A 82 -11.68 3.75 2.31
C VAL A 82 -10.94 2.72 1.46
N VAL A 83 -11.64 1.66 1.08
CA VAL A 83 -11.20 0.77 0.00
C VAL A 83 -11.82 1.27 -1.30
N PRO A 84 -11.01 1.64 -2.30
CA PRO A 84 -11.53 2.19 -3.56
C PRO A 84 -12.38 1.14 -4.32
N LYS A 85 -13.31 1.62 -5.13
CA LYS A 85 -14.20 0.75 -5.94
C LYS A 85 -13.46 -0.15 -6.93
N GLU A 86 -12.26 0.25 -7.33
CA GLU A 86 -11.35 -0.53 -8.17
C GLU A 86 -10.79 -1.75 -7.44
N GLY A 87 -10.93 -1.79 -6.10
CA GLY A 87 -10.47 -2.84 -5.23
C GLY A 87 -9.06 -2.63 -4.69
N SER A 88 -8.64 -3.53 -3.82
CA SER A 88 -7.34 -3.52 -3.15
C SER A 88 -6.72 -4.92 -3.17
N ASN A 89 -5.52 -5.05 -2.60
CA ASN A 89 -4.90 -6.34 -2.31
C ASN A 89 -5.41 -6.87 -0.95
N VAL A 90 -5.32 -8.17 -0.80
CA VAL A 90 -5.54 -8.88 0.47
C VAL A 90 -4.40 -9.88 0.64
N TRP A 91 -3.86 -9.97 1.84
CA TRP A 91 -2.85 -10.97 2.20
C TRP A 91 -3.08 -11.47 3.62
N PHE A 92 -2.37 -12.52 3.98
CA PHE A 92 -2.37 -13.09 5.32
C PHE A 92 -0.94 -13.20 5.81
N ASP A 93 -0.71 -12.71 7.02
CA ASP A 93 0.55 -12.93 7.73
C ASP A 93 0.47 -14.26 8.48
N CYS A 94 1.56 -15.02 8.46
CA CYS A 94 1.64 -16.32 9.08
C CYS A 94 2.86 -16.41 10.00
N PHE A 95 2.65 -16.94 11.20
CA PHE A 95 3.74 -17.35 12.06
C PHE A 95 4.22 -18.76 11.66
N LEU A 96 5.52 -18.90 11.47
CA LEU A 96 6.14 -20.16 11.10
C LEU A 96 7.21 -20.53 12.11
N ILE A 97 7.21 -21.79 12.54
CA ILE A 97 8.29 -22.38 13.33
C ILE A 97 9.16 -23.19 12.37
N PRO A 98 10.44 -22.81 12.14
CA PRO A 98 11.34 -23.57 11.31
C PRO A 98 11.50 -25.01 11.82
N LYS A 99 11.58 -25.98 10.91
CA LYS A 99 11.76 -27.39 11.27
C LYS A 99 13.01 -27.63 12.15
N THR A 100 14.00 -26.77 11.98
CA THR A 100 15.28 -26.79 12.70
C THR A 100 15.30 -25.98 13.99
N ALA A 101 14.17 -25.40 14.41
CA ALA A 101 14.12 -24.66 15.67
C ALA A 101 14.35 -25.61 16.85
N GLU A 102 15.29 -25.25 17.73
CA GLU A 102 15.62 -26.03 18.93
C GLU A 102 14.61 -25.81 20.06
N HIS A 103 14.03 -24.60 20.16
CA HIS A 103 13.01 -24.23 21.14
C HIS A 103 11.68 -23.95 20.40
N LYS A 104 10.69 -24.83 20.59
CA LYS A 104 9.36 -24.75 19.96
C LYS A 104 8.29 -24.52 21.00
#